data_5e93ae5e55232d7ade2dc87d749349bc
#
_entry.id   5e93ae5e55232d7ade2dc87d749349bc
#
_cell.length_a   1.000
_cell.length_b   1.000
_cell.length_c   1.000
_cell.angle_alpha   90.00
_cell.angle_beta   90.00
_cell.angle_gamma   90.00
#
_symmetry.space_group_name_H-M   'P 1'
#
loop_
_entity.id
_entity.type
_entity.pdbx_description
1 polymer ?
#
loop_
_entity_poly.entity_id
_entity_poly.type
_entity_poly.pdbx_seq_one_letter_code
_entity_poly.pdbx_strand_id
1 'polypeptide(L)' 'MNGEKRRTEIIGILTDTDRPVSGGNLAEKFNISRQVIVQDIALLRAQGYDILSANRGYMIQKNMETVSRGH' A
#
# COMPACT_ATOMS: atom_id res chain seq x y z
N MET A 1 6.30 -16.86 2.27
CA MET A 1 5.47 -15.78 2.85
C MET A 1 4.07 -15.86 2.30
N ASN A 2 3.07 -15.83 3.14
CA ASN A 2 1.72 -15.91 2.64
C ASN A 2 1.20 -14.50 2.29
N GLY A 3 0.06 -14.45 1.63
CA GLY A 3 -0.47 -13.18 1.17
C GLY A 3 -0.80 -12.20 2.27
N GLU A 4 -1.30 -12.69 3.38
CA GLU A 4 -1.68 -11.83 4.47
C GLU A 4 -0.45 -11.14 5.05
N LYS A 5 0.62 -11.87 5.25
CA LYS A 5 1.83 -11.30 5.79
C LYS A 5 2.44 -10.32 4.79
N ARG A 6 2.37 -10.65 3.51
CA ARG A 6 2.89 -9.79 2.48
C ARG A 6 2.13 -8.47 2.47
N ARG A 7 0.79 -8.53 2.58
CA ARG A 7 -0.01 -7.32 2.58
C ARG A 7 0.28 -6.44 3.79
N THR A 8 0.54 -7.05 4.95
CA THR A 8 0.90 -6.29 6.13
C THR A 8 2.23 -5.57 5.90
N GLU A 9 3.16 -6.23 5.23
CA GLU A 9 4.44 -5.60 4.96
C GLU A 9 4.31 -4.50 3.92
N ILE A 10 3.42 -4.65 2.95
CA ILE A 10 3.19 -3.61 1.96
C ILE A 10 2.70 -2.35 2.69
N ILE A 11 1.77 -2.50 3.62
CA ILE A 11 1.26 -1.36 4.37
C ILE A 11 2.40 -0.71 5.18
N GLY A 12 3.25 -1.50 5.76
CA GLY A 12 4.40 -0.99 6.50
C GLY A 12 5.33 -0.17 5.61
N ILE A 13 5.60 -0.66 4.40
CA ILE A 13 6.47 0.03 3.47
C ILE A 13 5.85 1.35 3.06
N LEU A 14 4.57 1.35 2.71
CA LEU A 14 3.90 2.55 2.25
C LEU A 14 3.76 3.57 3.39
N THR A 15 3.60 3.11 4.59
CA THR A 15 3.48 4.00 5.73
C THR A 15 4.82 4.64 6.08
N ASP A 16 5.89 3.89 5.88
CA ASP A 16 7.21 4.35 6.22
C ASP A 16 7.80 5.35 5.25
N THR A 17 7.21 5.57 4.12
CA THR A 17 7.76 6.47 3.12
C THR A 17 6.75 7.54 2.77
N ASP A 18 7.22 8.71 2.36
CA ASP A 18 6.36 9.78 1.93
C ASP A 18 6.29 9.80 0.41
N ARG A 19 6.95 8.87 -0.26
CA ARG A 19 6.99 8.86 -1.71
C ARG A 19 6.25 7.68 -2.25
N PRO A 20 5.73 7.76 -3.48
CA PRO A 20 5.06 6.63 -4.08
C PRO A 20 6.03 5.47 -4.28
N VAL A 21 5.56 4.26 -4.08
CA VAL A 21 6.37 3.07 -4.28
C VAL A 21 5.76 2.31 -5.44
N SER A 22 6.52 2.08 -6.50
CA SER A 22 5.96 1.45 -7.68
C SER A 22 5.57 0.01 -7.43
N GLY A 23 4.57 -0.45 -8.16
CA GLY A 23 4.16 -1.85 -8.08
C GLY A 23 5.30 -2.77 -8.47
N GLY A 24 6.12 -2.34 -9.43
CA GLY A 24 7.28 -3.11 -9.83
C GLY A 24 8.30 -3.26 -8.71
N ASN A 25 8.52 -2.19 -7.94
CA ASN A 25 9.45 -2.25 -6.84
C ASN A 25 8.93 -3.18 -5.75
N LEU A 26 7.65 -3.13 -5.47
CA LEU A 26 7.07 -4.01 -4.48
C LEU A 26 7.15 -5.46 -4.94
N ALA A 27 6.88 -5.69 -6.22
CA ALA A 27 6.94 -7.04 -6.76
C ALA A 27 8.35 -7.60 -6.65
N GLU A 28 9.34 -6.77 -6.94
CA GLU A 28 10.71 -7.19 -6.88
C GLU A 28 11.13 -7.46 -5.45
N LYS A 29 10.70 -6.63 -4.52
CA LYS A 29 11.04 -6.81 -3.14
C LYS A 29 10.52 -8.11 -2.59
N PHE A 30 9.34 -8.52 -3.00
CA PHE A 30 8.74 -9.75 -2.50
C PHE A 30 8.94 -10.92 -3.47
N ASN A 31 9.64 -10.69 -4.58
CA ASN A 31 9.93 -11.72 -5.55
C ASN A 31 8.65 -12.37 -6.09
N ILE A 32 7.70 -11.56 -6.46
CA ILE A 32 6.43 -12.02 -7.04
C ILE A 32 6.10 -11.13 -8.23
N SER A 33 5.05 -11.46 -8.95
CA SER A 33 4.70 -10.68 -10.13
C SER A 33 4.01 -9.38 -9.72
N ARG A 34 4.08 -8.39 -10.59
CA ARG A 34 3.44 -7.13 -10.36
C ARG A 34 1.93 -7.30 -10.26
N GLN A 35 1.37 -8.26 -10.99
CA GLN A 35 -0.04 -8.50 -10.96
C GLN A 35 -0.52 -8.92 -9.57
N VAL A 36 0.29 -9.67 -8.85
CA VAL A 36 -0.03 -10.08 -7.49
C VAL A 36 -0.06 -8.85 -6.59
N ILE A 37 0.84 -7.89 -6.82
CA ILE A 37 0.85 -6.67 -6.04
C ILE A 37 -0.44 -5.89 -6.30
N VAL A 38 -0.88 -5.81 -7.54
CA VAL A 38 -2.10 -5.10 -7.88
C VAL A 38 -3.29 -5.73 -7.14
N GLN A 39 -3.32 -7.05 -7.06
CA GLN A 39 -4.38 -7.73 -6.35
C GLN A 39 -4.30 -7.47 -4.85
N ASP A 40 -3.11 -7.45 -4.29
CA ASP A 40 -2.92 -7.17 -2.87
C ASP A 40 -3.39 -5.75 -2.55
N ILE A 41 -3.09 -4.78 -3.43
CA ILE A 41 -3.52 -3.41 -3.22
C ILE A 41 -5.06 -3.35 -3.23
N ALA A 42 -5.69 -4.07 -4.15
CA ALA A 42 -7.14 -4.08 -4.21
C ALA A 42 -7.75 -4.66 -2.92
N LEU A 43 -7.14 -5.72 -2.40
CA LEU A 43 -7.62 -6.33 -1.17
C LEU A 43 -7.44 -5.39 0.02
N LEU A 44 -6.33 -4.67 0.06
CA LEU A 44 -6.08 -3.74 1.14
C LEU A 44 -7.07 -2.59 1.10
N ARG A 45 -7.41 -2.11 -0.10
CA ARG A 45 -8.41 -1.07 -0.22
C ARG A 45 -9.76 -1.57 0.27
N ALA A 46 -10.07 -2.81 -0.02
CA ALA A 46 -11.33 -3.40 0.43
C ALA A 46 -11.37 -3.52 1.95
N GLN A 47 -10.20 -3.61 2.58
CA GLN A 47 -10.12 -3.69 4.02
C GLN A 47 -10.15 -2.32 4.68
N GLY A 48 -10.20 -1.26 3.91
CA GLY A 48 -10.32 0.08 4.47
C GLY A 48 -9.07 0.93 4.42
N TYR A 49 -7.98 0.43 3.84
CA TYR A 49 -6.78 1.23 3.75
C TYR A 49 -6.90 2.22 2.58
N ASP A 50 -6.52 3.44 2.81
CA ASP A 50 -6.58 4.47 1.79
C ASP A 50 -5.30 4.45 0.98
N ILE A 51 -5.23 3.60 -0.01
CA ILE A 51 -4.07 3.50 -0.86
C ILE A 51 -4.35 4.26 -2.16
N LEU A 52 -3.53 5.25 -2.43
CA LEU A 52 -3.68 6.08 -3.60
C LEU A 52 -2.81 5.58 -4.73
N SER A 53 -3.31 5.68 -5.96
CA SER A 53 -2.53 5.36 -7.12
C SER A 53 -2.02 6.66 -7.72
N ALA A 54 -0.71 6.79 -7.79
CA ALA A 54 -0.10 7.97 -8.37
C ALA A 54 0.65 7.55 -9.62
N ASN A 55 1.10 8.50 -10.41
CA ASN A 55 1.84 8.19 -11.61
C ASN A 55 3.08 7.37 -11.33
N ARG A 56 3.67 7.53 -10.19
CA ARG A 56 4.91 6.84 -9.87
C ARG A 56 4.73 5.62 -9.01
N GLY A 57 3.53 5.34 -8.57
CA GLY A 57 3.29 4.15 -7.76
C GLY A 57 2.17 4.33 -6.77
N TYR A 58 2.25 3.61 -5.68
CA TYR A 58 1.21 3.63 -4.67
C TYR A 58 1.68 4.36 -3.42
N MET A 59 0.76 5.02 -2.77
CA MET A 59 1.04 5.69 -1.50
C MET A 59 -0.11 5.42 -0.57
N ILE A 60 0.14 5.41 0.73
CA ILE A 60 -0.95 5.28 1.66
C ILE A 60 -1.26 6.68 2.17
N GLN A 61 -2.51 7.03 2.27
CA GLN A 61 -2.89 8.33 2.73
C GLN A 61 -2.74 8.39 4.23
N LYS A 62 -1.90 9.27 4.72
CA LYS A 62 -1.72 9.43 6.13
C LYS A 62 -2.61 10.54 6.58
N ASN A 63 -3.59 10.19 7.36
CA ASN A 63 -4.57 11.16 7.72
C ASN A 63 -4.41 11.64 9.12
N MET A 64 -3.61 12.60 9.30
CA MET A 64 -3.37 13.10 10.58
C MET A 64 -4.47 13.88 11.12
N GLU A 65 -5.20 14.37 10.28
CA GLU A 65 -6.22 15.21 10.72
C GLU A 65 -7.33 14.51 11.11
N THR A 66 -7.27 13.37 11.12
CA THR A 66 -8.34 12.67 11.47
C THR A 66 -8.78 13.21 12.65
N VAL A 67 -8.00 13.68 13.23
CA VAL A 67 -8.25 14.24 14.32
C VAL A 67 -9.26 15.14 14.21
N SER A 68 -9.16 15.78 13.35
CA SER A 68 -10.00 16.78 13.28
C SER A 68 -11.32 16.41 13.03
N ARG A 69 -11.58 15.54 12.79
CA ARG A 69 -12.73 15.31 12.51
C ARG A 69 -13.47 15.23 13.41
N GLY A 70 -13.19 15.12 14.02
CA GLY A 70 -13.90 15.00 14.91
C GLY A 70 -14.89 15.88 15.06
N HIS A 71 -15.11 16.05 14.79
CA HIS A 71 -15.87 16.60 14.92
C HIS A 71 -16.38 16.53 15.12
#